data_e0bbc38acc7367e9934b70d93a3d20f6
#
_entry.id   e0bbc38acc7367e9934b70d93a3d20f6
#
_cell.length_a   1.000
_cell.length_b   1.000
_cell.length_c   1.000
_cell.angle_alpha   90.00
_cell.angle_beta   90.00
_cell.angle_gamma   90.00
#
_symmetry.space_group_name_H-M   'P 1'
#
loop_
_entity.id
_entity.type
_entity.pdbx_description
1 polymer ?
#
loop_
_entity_poly.entity_id
_entity_poly.type
_entity_poly.pdbx_seq_one_letter_code
_entity_poly.pdbx_strand_id
1 'polypeptide(L)'
;MKRALKKFGWALLGLFILFQIYFSVRVYWLVSCTIPTYSMSPTLVGGDYILVSVQIPGRRIYKKDPCRPEHYLIHRRKGAHGVKKGDVVVFNFPYAKQNEKMILCDEVFYCKRCVALPGEIYQWRTNEGTKTVYLPKINDTIRIDTTNYSDYYKCIEYETGLPVRVSEEGKVYLANTLLESYCFRHDYYFMRGDNVNDSYDSRYWGVLPDDFILGVGKCIWFSRDPKTKQIRWNRIFKTI
;
A
#
# COMPACT_ATOMS: atom_id res chain seq x y z
N MET A 1 55.90 2.96 -11.50
CA MET A 1 54.78 2.44 -12.30
C MET A 1 53.99 1.36 -11.57
N LYS A 2 54.55 0.23 -11.12
CA LYS A 2 53.82 -0.88 -10.44
C LYS A 2 53.02 -0.48 -9.19
N ARG A 3 53.54 0.44 -8.33
CA ARG A 3 52.85 0.92 -7.11
C ARG A 3 51.63 1.78 -7.42
N ALA A 4 51.68 2.62 -8.48
CA ALA A 4 50.55 3.44 -8.90
C ALA A 4 49.42 2.57 -9.48
N LEU A 5 49.75 1.55 -10.29
CA LEU A 5 48.81 0.58 -10.84
C LEU A 5 48.09 -0.20 -9.73
N LYS A 6 48.84 -0.58 -8.68
CA LYS A 6 48.27 -1.29 -7.52
C LYS A 6 47.30 -0.39 -6.72
N LYS A 7 47.63 0.88 -6.50
CA LYS A 7 46.74 1.86 -5.84
C LYS A 7 45.47 2.09 -6.65
N PHE A 8 45.59 2.22 -7.98
CA PHE A 8 44.46 2.35 -8.89
C PHE A 8 43.52 1.11 -8.84
N GLY A 9 44.09 -0.09 -8.83
CA GLY A 9 43.30 -1.34 -8.71
C GLY A 9 42.52 -1.40 -7.38
N TRP A 10 43.13 -1.00 -6.25
CA TRP A 10 42.41 -0.93 -4.97
C TRP A 10 41.30 0.12 -4.95
N ALA A 11 41.51 1.28 -5.60
CA ALA A 11 40.45 2.30 -5.74
C ALA A 11 39.26 1.79 -6.56
N LEU A 12 39.50 1.11 -7.67
CA LEU A 12 38.44 0.47 -8.47
C LEU A 12 37.69 -0.61 -7.72
N LEU A 13 38.40 -1.45 -6.97
CA LEU A 13 37.78 -2.47 -6.12
C LEU A 13 36.89 -1.83 -5.04
N GLY A 14 37.37 -0.77 -4.39
CA GLY A 14 36.59 -0.02 -3.41
C GLY A 14 35.32 0.57 -4.00
N LEU A 15 35.42 1.18 -5.19
CA LEU A 15 34.26 1.73 -5.91
C LEU A 15 33.24 0.63 -6.28
N PHE A 16 33.73 -0.52 -6.74
CA PHE A 16 32.89 -1.67 -7.06
C PHE A 16 32.15 -2.21 -5.82
N ILE A 17 32.84 -2.33 -4.68
CA ILE A 17 32.22 -2.76 -3.42
C ILE A 17 31.14 -1.76 -2.97
N LEU A 18 31.43 -0.44 -3.02
CA LEU A 18 30.47 0.61 -2.71
C LEU A 18 29.25 0.55 -3.64
N PHE A 19 29.45 0.31 -4.93
CA PHE A 19 28.37 0.12 -5.89
C PHE A 19 27.52 -1.09 -5.55
N GLN A 20 28.11 -2.23 -5.20
CA GLN A 20 27.40 -3.44 -4.79
C GLN A 20 26.59 -3.22 -3.49
N ILE A 21 27.16 -2.53 -2.52
CA ILE A 21 26.45 -2.17 -1.26
C ILE A 21 25.28 -1.26 -1.59
N TYR A 22 25.47 -0.19 -2.36
CA TYR A 22 24.41 0.73 -2.78
C TYR A 22 23.29 -0.01 -3.53
N PHE A 23 23.66 -0.86 -4.49
CA PHE A 23 22.69 -1.65 -5.27
C PHE A 23 21.90 -2.62 -4.38
N SER A 24 22.58 -3.31 -3.46
CA SER A 24 21.96 -4.24 -2.51
C SER A 24 20.99 -3.52 -1.57
N VAL A 25 21.40 -2.38 -1.02
CA VAL A 25 20.51 -1.57 -0.15
C VAL A 25 19.29 -1.11 -0.92
N ARG A 26 19.46 -0.59 -2.13
CA ARG A 26 18.36 -0.10 -2.95
C ARG A 26 17.40 -1.21 -3.38
N VAL A 27 17.92 -2.36 -3.79
CA VAL A 27 17.07 -3.47 -4.28
C VAL A 27 16.36 -4.21 -3.14
N TYR A 28 17.03 -4.37 -2.01
CA TYR A 28 16.51 -5.25 -0.94
C TYR A 28 15.89 -4.51 0.25
N TRP A 29 16.17 -3.24 0.47
CA TRP A 29 15.83 -2.57 1.72
C TRP A 29 14.98 -1.31 1.55
N LEU A 30 15.31 -0.45 0.61
CA LEU A 30 14.71 0.87 0.49
C LEU A 30 14.33 1.19 -0.97
N VAL A 31 13.14 1.74 -1.13
CA VAL A 31 12.66 2.29 -2.41
C VAL A 31 12.47 3.79 -2.24
N SER A 32 12.90 4.58 -3.23
CA SER A 32 12.63 6.02 -3.26
C SER A 32 11.35 6.29 -4.03
N CYS A 33 10.41 6.98 -3.39
CA CYS A 33 9.15 7.41 -3.99
C CYS A 33 9.04 8.93 -3.98
N THR A 34 8.50 9.50 -5.05
CA THR A 34 8.17 10.94 -5.15
C THR A 34 6.73 11.16 -4.75
N ILE A 35 6.48 12.21 -3.98
CA ILE A 35 5.14 12.63 -3.58
C ILE A 35 4.64 13.70 -4.55
N PRO A 36 3.64 13.43 -5.40
CA PRO A 36 3.15 14.39 -6.38
C PRO A 36 2.05 15.31 -5.84
N THR A 37 1.34 14.90 -4.78
CA THR A 37 0.11 15.53 -4.30
C THR A 37 0.24 16.08 -2.88
N TYR A 38 -0.79 16.80 -2.42
CA TYR A 38 -0.86 17.39 -1.08
C TYR A 38 -1.78 16.60 -0.12
N SER A 39 -2.25 15.44 -0.50
CA SER A 39 -3.18 14.63 0.32
C SER A 39 -2.61 14.17 1.67
N MET A 40 -1.29 14.23 1.83
CA MET A 40 -0.57 13.91 3.07
C MET A 40 -0.02 15.17 3.77
N SER A 41 -0.44 16.37 3.35
CA SER A 41 -0.04 17.63 4.02
C SER A 41 -0.63 17.70 5.43
N PRO A 42 0.13 18.22 6.41
CA PRO A 42 1.45 18.84 6.33
C PRO A 42 2.64 17.88 6.41
N THR A 43 2.41 16.60 6.69
CA THR A 43 3.48 15.61 6.87
C THR A 43 4.33 15.47 5.61
N LEU A 44 3.68 15.21 4.47
CA LEU A 44 4.30 15.17 3.15
C LEU A 44 3.62 16.16 2.22
N VAL A 45 4.42 16.79 1.36
CA VAL A 45 3.93 17.77 0.39
C VAL A 45 4.47 17.45 -1.00
N GLY A 46 3.79 17.93 -2.04
CA GLY A 46 4.23 17.75 -3.42
C GLY A 46 5.70 18.17 -3.62
N GLY A 47 6.51 17.28 -4.22
CA GLY A 47 7.94 17.47 -4.42
C GLY A 47 8.84 16.91 -3.33
N ASP A 48 8.29 16.25 -2.29
CA ASP A 48 9.05 15.43 -1.37
C ASP A 48 9.44 14.09 -2.02
N TYR A 49 10.66 13.64 -1.73
CA TYR A 49 11.16 12.31 -2.06
C TYR A 49 11.36 11.55 -0.77
N ILE A 50 10.66 10.44 -0.60
CA ILE A 50 10.69 9.64 0.62
C ILE A 50 11.43 8.32 0.42
N LEU A 51 12.11 7.87 1.48
CA LEU A 51 12.63 6.51 1.56
C LEU A 51 11.57 5.59 2.17
N VAL A 52 11.26 4.53 1.46
CA VAL A 52 10.24 3.54 1.82
C VAL A 52 10.92 2.21 2.12
N SER A 53 10.72 1.70 3.32
CA SER A 53 11.22 0.38 3.72
C SER A 53 10.25 -0.71 3.25
N VAL A 54 10.71 -1.55 2.33
CA VAL A 54 9.97 -2.74 1.90
C VAL A 54 10.17 -3.94 2.85
N GLN A 55 11.13 -3.84 3.75
CA GLN A 55 11.42 -4.88 4.75
C GLN A 55 10.41 -4.90 5.90
N ILE A 56 9.75 -3.79 6.19
CA ILE A 56 8.80 -3.72 7.30
C ILE A 56 7.64 -4.69 7.07
N PRO A 57 6.83 -4.53 6.00
CA PRO A 57 5.77 -5.50 5.72
C PRO A 57 6.31 -6.81 5.12
N GLY A 58 7.58 -6.84 4.72
CA GLY A 58 8.19 -7.92 3.96
C GLY A 58 8.05 -7.72 2.44
N ARG A 59 9.12 -8.08 1.72
CA ARG A 59 9.20 -7.90 0.27
C ARG A 59 8.19 -8.78 -0.46
N ARG A 60 7.47 -8.21 -1.42
CA ARG A 60 6.55 -8.91 -2.33
C ARG A 60 7.34 -9.67 -3.41
N ILE A 61 6.90 -10.89 -3.70
CA ILE A 61 7.34 -11.72 -4.83
C ILE A 61 6.12 -11.96 -5.69
N TYR A 62 6.17 -11.52 -6.93
CA TYR A 62 5.07 -11.62 -7.87
C TYR A 62 5.15 -12.96 -8.62
N LYS A 63 4.06 -13.72 -8.62
CA LYS A 63 3.86 -14.89 -9.47
C LYS A 63 2.60 -14.68 -10.30
N LYS A 64 2.65 -14.98 -11.59
CA LYS A 64 1.43 -14.97 -12.41
C LYS A 64 0.45 -16.01 -11.89
N ASP A 65 -0.81 -15.63 -11.78
CA ASP A 65 -1.88 -16.57 -11.43
C ASP A 65 -2.15 -17.46 -12.67
N PRO A 66 -2.01 -18.81 -12.57
CA PRO A 66 -2.26 -19.69 -13.70
C PRO A 66 -3.71 -19.67 -14.19
N CYS A 67 -4.66 -19.37 -13.28
CA CYS A 67 -6.10 -19.35 -13.57
C CYS A 67 -6.58 -17.98 -14.03
N ARG A 68 -5.83 -16.91 -13.73
CA ARG A 68 -6.16 -15.50 -14.04
C ARG A 68 -4.90 -14.77 -14.50
N PRO A 69 -4.52 -14.85 -15.79
CA PRO A 69 -3.24 -14.32 -16.30
C PRO A 69 -3.00 -12.82 -16.06
N GLU A 70 -4.09 -12.03 -15.90
CA GLU A 70 -4.03 -10.62 -15.55
C GLU A 70 -3.83 -10.35 -14.05
N HIS A 71 -3.94 -11.37 -13.20
CA HIS A 71 -3.72 -11.27 -11.76
C HIS A 71 -2.35 -11.78 -11.36
N TYR A 72 -1.77 -11.14 -10.36
CA TYR A 72 -0.55 -11.60 -9.71
C TYR A 72 -0.88 -12.17 -8.33
N LEU A 73 -0.41 -13.38 -8.08
CA LEU A 73 -0.34 -13.94 -6.73
C LEU A 73 0.86 -13.32 -6.03
N ILE A 74 0.61 -12.65 -4.93
CA ILE A 74 1.65 -12.03 -4.13
C ILE A 74 2.10 -13.02 -3.06
N HIS A 75 3.37 -13.39 -3.12
CA HIS A 75 4.02 -14.11 -2.04
C HIS A 75 4.91 -13.13 -1.28
N ARG A 76 4.61 -12.92 0.00
CA ARG A 76 5.35 -11.98 0.83
C ARG A 76 6.42 -12.72 1.65
N ARG A 77 7.68 -12.26 1.59
CA ARG A 77 8.70 -12.73 2.53
C ARG A 77 8.39 -12.21 3.92
N LYS A 78 8.78 -12.95 4.96
CA LYS A 78 8.65 -12.48 6.34
C LYS A 78 9.37 -11.14 6.49
N GLY A 79 8.62 -10.12 6.91
CA GLY A 79 9.13 -8.77 7.18
C GLY A 79 9.76 -8.66 8.57
N ALA A 80 10.30 -7.48 8.86
CA ALA A 80 10.84 -7.17 10.19
C ALA A 80 9.71 -7.12 11.24
N HIS A 81 8.59 -6.54 10.85
CA HIS A 81 7.32 -6.51 11.60
C HIS A 81 6.19 -6.13 10.63
N GLY A 82 4.94 -6.26 11.05
CA GLY A 82 3.78 -5.78 10.28
C GLY A 82 3.68 -4.25 10.25
N VAL A 83 2.81 -3.73 9.39
CA VAL A 83 2.41 -2.31 9.39
C VAL A 83 1.77 -1.98 10.72
N LYS A 84 2.09 -0.81 11.27
CA LYS A 84 1.57 -0.30 12.53
C LYS A 84 0.63 0.88 12.29
N LYS A 85 -0.27 1.08 13.25
CA LYS A 85 -1.10 2.28 13.30
C LYS A 85 -0.23 3.53 13.39
N GLY A 86 -0.49 4.51 12.51
CA GLY A 86 0.33 5.72 12.39
C GLY A 86 1.40 5.65 11.30
N ASP A 87 1.78 4.47 10.80
CA ASP A 87 2.74 4.36 9.71
C ASP A 87 2.24 5.05 8.44
N VAL A 88 3.14 5.75 7.77
CA VAL A 88 2.92 6.27 6.42
C VAL A 88 3.20 5.15 5.43
N VAL A 89 2.18 4.67 4.76
CA VAL A 89 2.24 3.47 3.91
C VAL A 89 2.19 3.86 2.44
N VAL A 90 3.08 3.28 1.64
CA VAL A 90 3.05 3.34 0.18
C VAL A 90 2.49 2.02 -0.34
N PHE A 91 1.49 2.12 -1.21
CA PHE A 91 0.78 0.96 -1.74
C PHE A 91 0.31 1.20 -3.18
N ASN A 92 0.05 0.12 -3.92
CA ASN A 92 -0.61 0.20 -5.21
C ASN A 92 -2.08 0.58 -5.02
N PHE A 93 -2.58 1.54 -5.80
CA PHE A 93 -3.98 1.90 -5.73
C PHE A 93 -4.86 0.76 -6.26
N PRO A 94 -5.85 0.26 -5.48
CA PRO A 94 -6.60 -0.95 -5.86
C PRO A 94 -7.44 -0.82 -7.13
N TYR A 95 -7.88 0.38 -7.46
CA TYR A 95 -8.82 0.66 -8.56
C TYR A 95 -8.15 1.46 -9.69
N ALA A 96 -6.89 1.15 -10.01
CA ALA A 96 -6.18 1.78 -11.13
C ALA A 96 -6.90 1.52 -12.46
N LYS A 97 -6.72 2.46 -13.42
CA LYS A 97 -7.30 2.36 -14.78
C LYS A 97 -8.84 2.37 -14.82
N GLN A 98 -9.50 3.07 -13.86
CA GLN A 98 -10.97 3.18 -13.79
C GLN A 98 -11.70 1.82 -13.66
N ASN A 99 -11.02 0.80 -13.19
CA ASN A 99 -11.63 -0.48 -12.89
C ASN A 99 -12.48 -0.40 -11.61
N GLU A 100 -13.67 -0.94 -11.66
CA GLU A 100 -14.52 -1.13 -10.48
C GLU A 100 -14.00 -2.25 -9.58
N LYS A 101 -13.19 -3.16 -10.12
CA LYS A 101 -12.60 -4.30 -9.43
C LYS A 101 -11.21 -3.97 -8.90
N MET A 102 -10.86 -4.56 -7.78
CA MET A 102 -9.49 -4.48 -7.25
C MET A 102 -8.54 -5.26 -8.16
N ILE A 103 -7.55 -4.56 -8.71
CA ILE A 103 -6.50 -5.16 -9.54
C ILE A 103 -5.15 -4.60 -9.10
N LEU A 104 -4.19 -5.47 -8.85
CA LEU A 104 -2.83 -5.06 -8.54
C LEU A 104 -2.15 -4.52 -9.82
N CYS A 105 -1.99 -3.21 -9.87
CA CYS A 105 -1.34 -2.50 -10.97
C CYS A 105 -0.09 -1.78 -10.45
N ASP A 106 1.06 -2.07 -11.05
CA ASP A 106 2.34 -1.48 -10.63
C ASP A 106 2.56 -0.04 -11.17
N GLU A 107 1.58 0.55 -11.84
CA GLU A 107 1.70 1.89 -12.44
C GLU A 107 1.27 3.02 -11.50
N VAL A 108 0.35 2.75 -10.57
CA VAL A 108 -0.25 3.78 -9.72
C VAL A 108 -0.01 3.48 -8.25
N PHE A 109 0.78 4.34 -7.61
CA PHE A 109 1.08 4.26 -6.19
C PHE A 109 0.43 5.41 -5.42
N TYR A 110 -0.15 5.07 -4.27
CA TYR A 110 -0.65 6.03 -3.30
C TYR A 110 0.19 5.99 -2.02
N CYS A 111 0.19 7.12 -1.33
CA CYS A 111 0.83 7.26 -0.02
C CYS A 111 -0.22 7.79 0.95
N LYS A 112 -0.51 7.03 2.01
CA LYS A 112 -1.50 7.36 3.05
C LYS A 112 -1.03 6.89 4.41
N ARG A 113 -1.69 7.38 5.48
CA ARG A 113 -1.44 6.92 6.84
C ARG A 113 -2.33 5.73 7.18
N CYS A 114 -1.76 4.68 7.77
CA CYS A 114 -2.51 3.58 8.33
C CYS A 114 -3.18 4.06 9.64
N VAL A 115 -4.51 4.12 9.66
CA VAL A 115 -5.28 4.59 10.83
C VAL A 115 -5.99 3.48 11.55
N ALA A 116 -6.18 2.31 10.93
CA ALA A 116 -6.69 1.12 11.59
C ALA A 116 -6.08 -0.15 11.00
N LEU A 117 -5.91 -1.16 11.84
CA LEU A 117 -5.25 -2.44 11.57
C LEU A 117 -6.26 -3.58 11.39
N PRO A 118 -5.86 -4.72 10.81
CA PRO A 118 -6.68 -5.91 10.73
C PRO A 118 -7.18 -6.35 12.12
N GLY A 119 -8.47 -6.67 12.22
CA GLY A 119 -9.15 -7.01 13.47
C GLY A 119 -9.68 -5.81 14.24
N GLU A 120 -9.45 -4.57 13.80
CA GLU A 120 -9.98 -3.37 14.43
C GLU A 120 -11.30 -2.92 13.78
N ILE A 121 -12.09 -2.16 14.52
CA ILE A 121 -13.25 -1.41 14.02
C ILE A 121 -12.83 0.04 13.84
N TYR A 122 -13.10 0.60 12.67
CA TYR A 122 -12.84 2.00 12.39
C TYR A 122 -14.14 2.77 12.16
N GLN A 123 -14.21 3.98 12.70
CA GLN A 123 -15.38 4.86 12.59
C GLN A 123 -14.96 6.23 12.06
N TRP A 124 -15.76 6.80 11.16
CA TRP A 124 -15.56 8.15 10.66
C TRP A 124 -16.89 8.86 10.39
N ARG A 125 -16.86 10.17 10.47
CA ARG A 125 -18.03 11.00 10.18
C ARG A 125 -18.16 11.24 8.68
N THR A 126 -19.40 11.16 8.20
CA THR A 126 -19.82 11.55 6.86
C THR A 126 -20.95 12.59 6.97
N ASN A 127 -21.39 13.16 5.85
CA ASN A 127 -22.54 14.07 5.83
C ASN A 127 -23.85 13.37 6.24
N GLU A 128 -23.94 12.06 6.08
CA GLU A 128 -25.11 11.23 6.40
C GLU A 128 -25.06 10.64 7.80
N GLY A 129 -23.97 10.83 8.55
CA GLY A 129 -23.80 10.30 9.91
C GLY A 129 -22.43 9.66 10.13
N THR A 130 -22.36 8.75 11.09
CA THR A 130 -21.14 7.98 11.39
C THR A 130 -21.17 6.66 10.67
N LYS A 131 -20.17 6.41 9.82
CA LYS A 131 -19.93 5.10 9.23
C LYS A 131 -18.93 4.30 10.06
N THR A 132 -19.15 2.99 10.12
CA THR A 132 -18.34 2.05 10.90
C THR A 132 -18.01 0.86 10.00
N VAL A 133 -16.76 0.42 10.00
CA VAL A 133 -16.32 -0.78 9.28
C VAL A 133 -15.40 -1.61 10.18
N TYR A 134 -15.61 -2.93 10.18
CA TYR A 134 -14.65 -3.88 10.76
C TYR A 134 -13.61 -4.24 9.68
N LEU A 135 -12.33 -4.24 10.03
CA LEU A 135 -11.25 -4.58 9.13
C LEU A 135 -10.93 -6.08 9.26
N PRO A 136 -11.27 -6.88 8.24
CA PRO A 136 -11.01 -8.31 8.32
C PRO A 136 -9.53 -8.62 8.51
N LYS A 137 -9.26 -9.60 9.34
CA LYS A 137 -7.96 -10.24 9.48
C LYS A 137 -7.97 -11.58 8.76
N ILE A 138 -6.80 -12.05 8.34
CA ILE A 138 -6.65 -13.38 7.75
C ILE A 138 -7.27 -14.46 8.65
N ASN A 139 -8.09 -15.34 8.07
CA ASN A 139 -8.92 -16.37 8.69
C ASN A 139 -10.13 -15.87 9.51
N ASP A 140 -10.42 -14.57 9.52
CA ASP A 140 -11.66 -14.08 10.10
C ASP A 140 -12.85 -14.52 9.24
N THR A 141 -13.88 -15.07 9.88
CA THR A 141 -15.15 -15.41 9.24
C THR A 141 -16.20 -14.39 9.62
N ILE A 142 -16.69 -13.64 8.64
CA ILE A 142 -17.69 -12.59 8.83
C ILE A 142 -18.99 -13.03 8.18
N ARG A 143 -20.10 -12.86 8.90
CA ARG A 143 -21.42 -13.01 8.32
C ARG A 143 -21.66 -11.89 7.30
N ILE A 144 -22.10 -12.25 6.10
CA ILE A 144 -22.37 -11.32 5.00
C ILE A 144 -23.89 -11.22 4.81
N ASP A 145 -24.38 -10.01 4.88
CA ASP A 145 -25.78 -9.68 4.60
C ASP A 145 -25.87 -8.32 3.86
N THR A 146 -27.10 -7.87 3.60
CA THR A 146 -27.33 -6.61 2.90
C THR A 146 -26.84 -5.36 3.63
N THR A 147 -26.66 -5.44 4.94
CA THR A 147 -26.22 -4.29 5.75
C THR A 147 -24.73 -4.01 5.63
N ASN A 148 -23.91 -5.06 5.44
CA ASN A 148 -22.46 -4.97 5.33
C ASN A 148 -21.90 -5.38 3.96
N TYR A 149 -22.76 -5.82 3.05
CA TYR A 149 -22.39 -6.20 1.68
C TYR A 149 -21.51 -5.14 1.00
N SER A 150 -21.91 -3.87 1.09
CA SER A 150 -21.22 -2.76 0.43
C SER A 150 -19.77 -2.58 0.89
N ASP A 151 -19.43 -3.01 2.09
CA ASP A 151 -18.10 -2.87 2.66
C ASP A 151 -17.15 -3.96 2.18
N TYR A 152 -17.69 -5.17 1.85
CA TYR A 152 -16.88 -6.36 1.63
C TYR A 152 -16.95 -6.98 0.24
N TYR A 153 -17.96 -6.67 -0.58
CA TYR A 153 -18.12 -7.37 -1.87
C TYR A 153 -16.89 -7.27 -2.78
N LYS A 154 -16.24 -6.10 -2.82
CA LYS A 154 -15.01 -5.91 -3.61
C LYS A 154 -13.84 -6.74 -3.10
N CYS A 155 -13.73 -6.90 -1.78
CA CYS A 155 -12.72 -7.74 -1.16
C CYS A 155 -12.93 -9.22 -1.51
N ILE A 156 -14.18 -9.68 -1.43
CA ILE A 156 -14.57 -11.06 -1.74
C ILE A 156 -14.36 -11.34 -3.23
N GLU A 157 -14.73 -10.41 -4.11
CA GLU A 157 -14.46 -10.52 -5.55
C GLU A 157 -12.96 -10.55 -5.87
N TYR A 158 -12.15 -9.75 -5.15
CA TYR A 158 -10.69 -9.77 -5.30
C TYR A 158 -10.12 -11.15 -4.95
N GLU A 159 -10.49 -11.69 -3.79
CA GLU A 159 -9.97 -12.96 -3.29
C GLU A 159 -10.44 -14.17 -4.10
N THR A 160 -11.68 -14.16 -4.58
CA THR A 160 -12.31 -15.31 -5.26
C THR A 160 -12.23 -15.23 -6.78
N GLY A 161 -12.19 -14.02 -7.33
CA GLY A 161 -12.37 -13.77 -8.76
C GLY A 161 -13.82 -13.94 -9.26
N LEU A 162 -14.75 -14.20 -8.35
CA LEU A 162 -16.16 -14.43 -8.66
C LEU A 162 -17.02 -13.21 -8.30
N PRO A 163 -18.07 -12.90 -9.06
CA PRO A 163 -18.93 -11.76 -8.77
C PRO A 163 -19.77 -11.99 -7.53
N VAL A 164 -19.95 -10.95 -6.71
CA VAL A 164 -20.86 -10.93 -5.57
C VAL A 164 -22.10 -10.10 -5.95
N ARG A 165 -23.30 -10.63 -5.71
CA ARG A 165 -24.56 -9.99 -6.10
C ARG A 165 -25.58 -10.06 -4.97
N VAL A 166 -26.48 -9.08 -4.94
CA VAL A 166 -27.65 -9.08 -4.06
C VAL A 166 -28.87 -9.40 -4.92
N SER A 167 -29.70 -10.34 -4.48
CA SER A 167 -30.99 -10.65 -5.13
C SER A 167 -32.07 -9.63 -4.74
N GLU A 168 -33.17 -9.61 -5.47
CA GLU A 168 -34.35 -8.81 -5.14
C GLU A 168 -34.94 -9.16 -3.75
N GLU A 169 -34.75 -10.40 -3.30
CA GLU A 169 -35.17 -10.88 -1.97
C GLU A 169 -34.22 -10.44 -0.84
N GLY A 170 -33.15 -9.66 -1.13
CA GLY A 170 -32.19 -9.22 -0.14
C GLY A 170 -31.20 -10.32 0.30
N LYS A 171 -30.96 -11.35 -0.51
CA LYS A 171 -29.94 -12.37 -0.23
C LYS A 171 -28.67 -12.09 -1.02
N VAL A 172 -27.51 -12.33 -0.40
CA VAL A 172 -26.20 -12.15 -1.04
C VAL A 172 -25.73 -13.46 -1.65
N TYR A 173 -25.21 -13.40 -2.87
CA TYR A 173 -24.72 -14.57 -3.61
C TYR A 173 -23.28 -14.33 -4.10
N LEU A 174 -22.44 -15.35 -3.97
CA LEU A 174 -21.14 -15.45 -4.63
C LEU A 174 -21.33 -16.31 -5.89
N ALA A 175 -21.24 -15.68 -7.05
CA ALA A 175 -21.70 -16.28 -8.32
C ALA A 175 -23.16 -16.78 -8.21
N ASN A 176 -23.37 -18.09 -8.11
CA ASN A 176 -24.68 -18.72 -8.00
C ASN A 176 -24.93 -19.39 -6.64
N THR A 177 -24.01 -19.24 -5.68
CA THR A 177 -24.11 -19.87 -4.35
C THR A 177 -24.49 -18.83 -3.31
N LEU A 178 -25.46 -19.15 -2.44
CA LEU A 178 -25.84 -18.29 -1.32
C LEU A 178 -24.63 -18.04 -0.41
N LEU A 179 -24.34 -16.77 -0.12
CA LEU A 179 -23.21 -16.33 0.69
C LEU A 179 -23.72 -15.82 2.04
N GLU A 180 -23.73 -16.67 3.06
CA GLU A 180 -24.13 -16.31 4.41
C GLU A 180 -22.95 -15.82 5.25
N SER A 181 -21.75 -16.32 4.98
CA SER A 181 -20.52 -15.93 5.64
C SER A 181 -19.32 -16.10 4.71
N TYR A 182 -18.25 -15.33 4.97
CA TYR A 182 -17.02 -15.41 4.20
C TYR A 182 -15.80 -15.44 5.13
N CYS A 183 -14.87 -16.37 4.85
CA CYS A 183 -13.59 -16.48 5.55
C CYS A 183 -12.53 -15.73 4.73
N PHE A 184 -12.04 -14.62 5.26
CA PHE A 184 -11.08 -13.74 4.60
C PHE A 184 -9.68 -14.37 4.54
N ARG A 185 -9.00 -14.18 3.41
CA ARG A 185 -7.66 -14.74 3.13
C ARG A 185 -6.55 -13.72 3.28
N HIS A 186 -6.89 -12.43 3.44
CA HIS A 186 -5.97 -11.31 3.56
C HIS A 186 -6.23 -10.51 4.83
N ASP A 187 -5.19 -9.80 5.28
CA ASP A 187 -5.28 -8.74 6.28
C ASP A 187 -5.70 -7.43 5.60
N TYR A 188 -6.70 -6.74 6.15
CA TYR A 188 -7.22 -5.49 5.61
C TYR A 188 -6.92 -4.31 6.51
N TYR A 189 -6.54 -3.20 5.89
CA TYR A 189 -6.12 -1.96 6.55
C TYR A 189 -7.01 -0.80 6.14
N PHE A 190 -7.12 0.22 7.00
CA PHE A 190 -7.78 1.48 6.65
C PHE A 190 -6.76 2.59 6.50
N MET A 191 -6.71 3.17 5.31
CA MET A 191 -5.74 4.17 4.91
C MET A 191 -6.39 5.54 4.80
N ARG A 192 -5.77 6.57 5.42
CA ARG A 192 -6.28 7.93 5.41
C ARG A 192 -5.19 8.94 5.08
N GLY A 193 -5.55 10.00 4.34
CA GLY A 193 -4.65 11.13 4.13
C GLY A 193 -4.61 12.05 5.34
N ASP A 194 -3.44 12.63 5.61
CA ASP A 194 -3.29 13.62 6.69
C ASP A 194 -4.03 14.92 6.38
N ASN A 195 -4.15 15.28 5.08
CA ASN A 195 -5.01 16.36 4.62
C ASN A 195 -6.46 15.85 4.48
N VAL A 196 -7.19 15.89 5.58
CA VAL A 196 -8.53 15.28 5.71
C VAL A 196 -9.52 15.77 4.67
N ASN A 197 -9.43 17.03 4.30
CA ASN A 197 -10.38 17.71 3.39
C ASN A 197 -10.01 17.54 1.90
N ASP A 198 -8.76 17.18 1.61
CA ASP A 198 -8.24 17.02 0.26
C ASP A 198 -7.49 15.67 0.12
N SER A 199 -8.19 14.58 0.43
CA SER A 199 -7.64 13.24 0.31
C SER A 199 -8.69 12.25 -0.19
N TYR A 200 -8.40 11.61 -1.31
CA TYR A 200 -9.11 10.43 -1.79
C TYR A 200 -8.48 9.19 -1.14
N ASP A 201 -9.15 8.63 -0.14
CA ASP A 201 -8.63 7.57 0.72
C ASP A 201 -9.69 6.51 1.06
N SER A 202 -9.43 5.62 2.01
CA SER A 202 -10.31 4.49 2.36
C SER A 202 -11.76 4.89 2.71
N ARG A 203 -12.00 6.13 3.08
CA ARG A 203 -13.35 6.67 3.29
C ARG A 203 -14.22 6.60 2.03
N TYR A 204 -13.59 6.59 0.85
CA TYR A 204 -14.25 6.61 -0.46
C TYR A 204 -14.15 5.28 -1.19
N TRP A 205 -13.00 4.59 -1.10
CA TRP A 205 -12.75 3.38 -1.87
C TRP A 205 -12.71 2.10 -1.02
N GLY A 206 -12.81 2.20 0.33
CA GLY A 206 -12.91 1.04 1.22
C GLY A 206 -11.57 0.58 1.80
N VAL A 207 -11.51 -0.66 2.24
CA VAL A 207 -10.36 -1.27 2.90
C VAL A 207 -9.29 -1.73 1.91
N LEU A 208 -8.03 -1.75 2.36
CA LEU A 208 -6.86 -2.12 1.55
C LEU A 208 -6.32 -3.49 1.97
N PRO A 209 -6.29 -4.50 1.09
CA PRO A 209 -5.64 -5.76 1.39
C PRO A 209 -4.11 -5.60 1.46
N ASP A 210 -3.48 -6.42 2.28
CA ASP A 210 -2.03 -6.40 2.53
C ASP A 210 -1.19 -6.60 1.26
N ASP A 211 -1.68 -7.35 0.29
CA ASP A 211 -1.03 -7.58 -1.00
C ASP A 211 -0.66 -6.29 -1.74
N PHE A 212 -1.47 -5.24 -1.58
CA PHE A 212 -1.24 -3.95 -2.24
C PHE A 212 -0.15 -3.11 -1.55
N ILE A 213 0.24 -3.43 -0.32
CA ILE A 213 1.23 -2.65 0.43
C ILE A 213 2.63 -2.88 -0.13
N LEU A 214 3.29 -1.79 -0.59
CA LEU A 214 4.68 -1.82 -1.03
C LEU A 214 5.64 -1.74 0.16
N GLY A 215 5.41 -0.78 1.06
CA GLY A 215 6.29 -0.57 2.21
C GLY A 215 5.88 0.62 3.07
N VAL A 216 6.72 0.91 4.08
CA VAL A 216 6.50 1.97 5.06
C VAL A 216 7.52 3.09 4.86
N GLY A 217 7.02 4.33 4.72
CA GLY A 217 7.84 5.54 4.64
C GLY A 217 8.62 5.77 5.92
N LYS A 218 9.89 6.19 5.80
CA LYS A 218 10.78 6.41 6.94
C LYS A 218 11.21 7.86 7.10
N CYS A 219 11.64 8.47 6.02
CA CYS A 219 12.09 9.85 6.05
C CYS A 219 11.98 10.49 4.66
N ILE A 220 11.96 11.82 4.64
CA ILE A 220 12.14 12.63 3.45
C ILE A 220 13.64 12.75 3.22
N TRP A 221 14.17 12.16 2.16
CA TRP A 221 15.61 12.25 1.88
C TRP A 221 15.96 13.42 0.98
N PHE A 222 14.99 13.95 0.22
CA PHE A 222 15.13 15.14 -0.61
C PHE A 222 13.78 15.83 -0.77
N SER A 223 13.78 17.16 -0.90
CA SER A 223 12.56 17.95 -1.14
C SER A 223 12.84 19.13 -2.04
N ARG A 224 12.04 19.25 -3.11
CA ARG A 224 12.13 20.36 -4.07
C ARG A 224 10.74 20.84 -4.44
N ASP A 225 10.54 22.15 -4.34
CA ASP A 225 9.25 22.74 -4.74
C ASP A 225 8.98 22.49 -6.23
N PRO A 226 7.83 21.89 -6.60
CA PRO A 226 7.53 21.58 -7.99
C PRO A 226 7.33 22.80 -8.87
N LYS A 227 6.91 23.96 -8.28
CA LYS A 227 6.68 25.24 -8.99
C LYS A 227 7.94 26.09 -9.08
N THR A 228 8.52 26.43 -7.93
CA THR A 228 9.69 27.35 -7.85
C THR A 228 11.02 26.66 -8.11
N LYS A 229 11.04 25.32 -8.10
CA LYS A 229 12.24 24.49 -8.23
C LYS A 229 13.28 24.70 -7.12
N GLN A 230 12.93 25.42 -6.05
CA GLN A 230 13.81 25.64 -4.91
C GLN A 230 13.88 24.40 -4.01
N ILE A 231 15.05 24.14 -3.46
CA ILE A 231 15.26 23.04 -2.51
C ILE A 231 14.74 23.46 -1.14
N ARG A 232 13.95 22.62 -0.51
CA ARG A 232 13.39 22.82 0.83
C ARG A 232 14.28 22.12 1.86
N TRP A 233 15.40 22.77 2.22
CA TRP A 233 16.41 22.21 3.11
C TRP A 233 15.87 21.77 4.48
N ASN A 234 14.86 22.49 5.01
CA ASN A 234 14.22 22.20 6.29
C ASN A 234 13.38 20.91 6.30
N ARG A 235 13.20 20.30 5.14
CA ARG A 235 12.46 19.02 5.02
C ARG A 235 13.36 17.82 4.80
N ILE A 236 14.62 18.04 4.44
CA ILE A 236 15.57 16.98 4.15
C ILE A 236 15.94 16.25 5.45
N PHE A 237 15.95 14.90 5.41
CA PHE A 237 16.14 13.97 6.53
C PHE A 237 15.08 14.05 7.65
N LYS A 238 13.94 14.72 7.39
CA LYS A 238 12.82 14.69 8.33
C LYS A 238 12.20 13.28 8.37
N THR A 239 12.04 12.72 9.56
CA THR A 239 11.33 11.45 9.80
C THR A 239 9.82 11.64 9.62
N ILE A 240 9.11 10.59 9.20
CA ILE A 240 7.67 10.62 8.88
C ILE A 240 6.95 9.45 9.52
#